data_4d1579c3f408212fa20752c22903f47c
#
_entry.id   4d1579c3f408212fa20752c22903f47c
#
_cell.length_a   1.000
_cell.length_b   1.000
_cell.length_c   1.000
_cell.angle_alpha   90.00
_cell.angle_beta   90.00
_cell.angle_gamma   90.00
#
_symmetry.space_group_name_H-M   'P 1'
#
loop_
_entity.id
_entity.type
_entity.pdbx_description
1 polymer ?
#
loop_
_entity_poly.entity_id
_entity_poly.type
_entity_poly.pdbx_seq_one_letter_code
_entity_poly.pdbx_strand_id
1 'polypeptide(L)'
;VEQKLGLTADLEPCSFFADDVWFRGIVDLAIIDKETGVGWIIDYKTGKSAKYADKGQLELMALAIFKHYPEVTKLHAGLLFVIAKSLVKAEYEFDAQQLLWSKWLANYAKMEKAFEVDVWNPKPSGLCKRYCQVVECHHNGAN
;
A
#
# COMPACT_ATOMS: atom_id res chain seq x y z
N VAL A 1 -1.40 -3.35 17.95
CA VAL A 1 -1.87 -1.97 18.14
C VAL A 1 -1.65 -1.22 16.82
N GLU A 2 -2.56 -0.30 16.49
CA GLU A 2 -2.43 0.59 15.32
C GLU A 2 -1.06 1.28 15.30
N GLN A 3 -0.41 1.31 14.15
CA GLN A 3 0.88 1.96 13.94
C GLN A 3 0.75 3.04 12.87
N LYS A 4 1.19 4.25 13.21
CA LYS A 4 1.30 5.38 12.29
C LYS A 4 2.75 5.51 11.85
N LEU A 5 3.01 5.34 10.57
CA LEU A 5 4.34 5.31 9.98
C LEU A 5 4.51 6.48 9.02
N GLY A 6 5.57 7.25 9.18
CA GLY A 6 5.97 8.32 8.27
C GLY A 6 7.36 8.04 7.68
N LEU A 7 7.56 8.38 6.41
CA LEU A 7 8.87 8.40 5.78
C LEU A 7 9.08 9.74 5.08
N THR A 8 10.31 10.24 5.10
CA THR A 8 10.75 11.38 4.30
C THR A 8 10.90 10.99 2.82
N ALA A 9 11.16 11.95 1.94
CA ALA A 9 11.45 11.68 0.52
C ALA A 9 12.71 10.82 0.30
N ASP A 10 13.65 10.85 1.25
CA ASP A 10 14.85 9.99 1.24
C ASP A 10 14.59 8.59 1.84
N LEU A 11 13.32 8.27 2.10
CA LEU A 11 12.86 7.00 2.71
C LEU A 11 13.40 6.78 4.13
N GLU A 12 13.69 7.84 4.86
CA GLU A 12 14.10 7.77 6.26
C GLU A 12 12.87 7.85 7.18
N PRO A 13 12.85 7.10 8.29
CA PRO A 13 11.74 7.14 9.24
C PRO A 13 11.55 8.54 9.83
N CYS A 14 10.31 9.00 9.87
CA CYS A 14 9.96 10.26 10.52
C CYS A 14 8.62 10.14 11.27
N SER A 15 8.26 11.18 12.02
CA SER A 15 6.93 11.26 12.62
C SER A 15 5.85 11.30 11.53
N PHE A 16 4.70 10.67 11.80
CA PHE A 16 3.56 10.70 10.89
C PHE A 16 3.08 12.13 10.55
N PHE A 17 3.33 13.09 11.42
CA PHE A 17 2.98 14.51 11.26
C PHE A 17 4.22 15.42 11.12
N ALA A 18 5.38 14.86 10.75
CA ALA A 18 6.56 15.68 10.48
C ALA A 18 6.32 16.62 9.28
N ASP A 19 6.96 17.79 9.28
CA ASP A 19 6.81 18.78 8.20
C ASP A 19 7.36 18.27 6.86
N ASP A 20 8.37 17.40 6.91
CA ASP A 20 9.06 16.78 5.77
C ASP A 20 8.54 15.37 5.43
N VAL A 21 7.41 14.95 6.01
CA VAL A 21 6.83 13.65 5.70
C VAL A 21 6.36 13.59 4.25
N TRP A 22 6.89 12.64 3.51
CA TRP A 22 6.54 12.37 2.12
C TRP A 22 5.57 11.19 1.97
N PHE A 23 5.78 10.11 2.74
CA PHE A 23 4.90 8.94 2.77
C PHE A 23 4.26 8.79 4.14
N ARG A 24 2.98 8.46 4.16
CA ARG A 24 2.23 8.14 5.38
C ARG A 24 1.50 6.82 5.22
N GLY A 25 1.64 5.96 6.20
CA GLY A 25 0.92 4.70 6.29
C GLY A 25 0.35 4.47 7.67
N ILE A 26 -0.84 3.87 7.74
CA ILE A 26 -1.46 3.41 8.98
C ILE A 26 -1.66 1.91 8.87
N VAL A 27 -1.08 1.16 9.81
CA VAL A 27 -1.25 -0.29 9.93
C VAL A 27 -2.22 -0.54 11.07
N ASP A 28 -3.33 -1.22 10.82
CA ASP A 28 -4.37 -1.45 11.83
C ASP A 28 -3.85 -2.31 13.00
N LEU A 29 -3.04 -3.32 12.71
CA LEU A 29 -2.39 -4.15 13.71
C LEU A 29 -0.96 -4.47 13.28
N ALA A 30 0.01 -4.12 14.12
CA ALA A 30 1.39 -4.55 13.99
C ALA A 30 1.86 -5.24 15.29
N ILE A 31 2.58 -6.34 15.11
CA ILE A 31 3.28 -7.07 16.16
C ILE A 31 4.72 -7.23 15.69
N ILE A 32 5.67 -6.72 16.46
CA ILE A 32 7.09 -6.76 16.16
C ILE A 32 7.80 -7.54 17.27
N ASP A 33 8.40 -8.64 16.89
CA ASP A 33 9.28 -9.41 17.75
C ASP A 33 10.73 -9.06 17.42
N LYS A 34 11.32 -8.22 18.26
CA LYS A 34 12.69 -7.72 18.08
C LYS A 34 13.76 -8.78 18.35
N GLU A 35 13.42 -9.80 19.14
CA GLU A 35 14.38 -10.87 19.48
C GLU A 35 14.57 -11.83 18.30
N THR A 36 13.46 -12.18 17.64
CA THR A 36 13.50 -13.06 16.47
C THR A 36 13.65 -12.35 15.13
N GLY A 37 13.46 -11.02 15.09
CA GLY A 37 13.45 -10.24 13.85
C GLY A 37 12.26 -10.53 12.95
N VAL A 38 11.16 -11.07 13.51
CA VAL A 38 9.94 -11.39 12.77
C VAL A 38 8.81 -10.43 13.16
N GLY A 39 8.12 -9.92 12.16
CA GLY A 39 6.95 -9.07 12.36
C GLY A 39 5.69 -9.63 11.71
N TRP A 40 4.54 -9.15 12.17
CA TRP A 40 3.22 -9.43 11.61
C TRP A 40 2.44 -8.13 11.46
N ILE A 41 1.84 -7.94 10.29
CA ILE A 41 0.91 -6.84 10.05
C ILE A 41 -0.42 -7.37 9.53
N ILE A 42 -1.51 -6.80 10.04
CA ILE A 42 -2.87 -7.11 9.58
C ILE A 42 -3.58 -5.80 9.25
N ASP A 43 -4.25 -5.79 8.13
CA ASP A 43 -5.17 -4.74 7.72
C ASP A 43 -6.58 -5.34 7.62
N TYR A 44 -7.56 -4.71 8.29
CA TYR A 44 -8.92 -5.18 8.36
C TYR A 44 -9.77 -4.66 7.19
N LYS A 45 -10.46 -5.56 6.53
CA LYS A 45 -11.35 -5.25 5.39
C LYS A 45 -12.79 -5.65 5.69
N THR A 46 -13.72 -4.75 5.45
CA THR A 46 -15.18 -4.98 5.61
C THR A 46 -15.84 -5.47 4.33
N GLY A 47 -15.08 -5.68 3.25
CA GLY A 47 -15.59 -6.18 1.98
C GLY A 47 -16.17 -7.60 2.10
N LYS A 48 -17.24 -7.87 1.33
CA LYS A 48 -17.92 -9.18 1.30
C LYS A 48 -17.15 -10.24 0.49
N SER A 49 -16.05 -9.88 -0.17
CA SER A 49 -15.25 -10.78 -1.01
C SER A 49 -13.78 -10.36 -1.04
N ALA A 50 -12.89 -11.32 -0.97
CA ALA A 50 -11.44 -11.14 -1.15
C ALA A 50 -10.99 -11.23 -2.62
N LYS A 51 -11.91 -11.41 -3.58
CA LYS A 51 -11.59 -11.62 -5.01
C LYS A 51 -10.72 -10.53 -5.62
N TYR A 52 -10.88 -9.30 -5.16
CA TYR A 52 -10.16 -8.13 -5.66
C TYR A 52 -9.18 -7.56 -4.61
N ALA A 53 -8.67 -8.43 -3.73
CA ALA A 53 -7.70 -8.02 -2.72
C ALA A 53 -6.43 -7.47 -3.39
N ASP A 54 -6.09 -6.23 -3.07
CA ASP A 54 -4.84 -5.61 -3.54
C ASP A 54 -3.77 -5.74 -2.45
N LYS A 55 -2.73 -6.52 -2.75
CA LYS A 55 -1.57 -6.70 -1.87
C LYS A 55 -0.59 -5.54 -1.91
N GLY A 56 -0.74 -4.59 -2.83
CA GLY A 56 0.14 -3.42 -2.93
C GLY A 56 0.15 -2.59 -1.65
N GLN A 57 -0.99 -2.48 -0.97
CA GLN A 57 -1.07 -1.84 0.34
C GLN A 57 -0.19 -2.55 1.37
N LEU A 58 -0.25 -3.88 1.46
CA LEU A 58 0.58 -4.66 2.39
C LEU A 58 2.07 -4.50 2.08
N GLU A 59 2.45 -4.46 0.81
CA GLU A 59 3.82 -4.26 0.36
C GLU A 59 4.38 -2.90 0.81
N LEU A 60 3.61 -1.81 0.62
CA LEU A 60 4.01 -0.47 1.08
C LEU A 60 4.11 -0.39 2.61
N MET A 61 3.16 -1.03 3.33
CA MET A 61 3.23 -1.10 4.80
C MET A 61 4.45 -1.88 5.27
N ALA A 62 4.77 -3.01 4.62
CA ALA A 62 5.96 -3.80 4.93
C ALA A 62 7.25 -2.99 4.74
N LEU A 63 7.34 -2.24 3.64
CA LEU A 63 8.48 -1.36 3.37
C LEU A 63 8.65 -0.27 4.44
N ALA A 64 7.54 0.33 4.88
CA ALA A 64 7.56 1.31 5.96
C ALA A 64 7.97 0.67 7.31
N ILE A 65 7.47 -0.53 7.62
CA ILE A 65 7.86 -1.28 8.84
C ILE A 65 9.37 -1.56 8.83
N PHE A 66 9.94 -2.05 7.74
CA PHE A 66 11.38 -2.31 7.66
C PHE A 66 12.24 -1.06 7.87
N LYS A 67 11.74 0.12 7.49
CA LYS A 67 12.42 1.39 7.73
C LYS A 67 12.36 1.80 9.20
N HIS A 68 11.20 1.65 9.85
CA HIS A 68 11.01 1.98 11.26
C HIS A 68 11.61 0.96 12.23
N TYR A 69 11.75 -0.30 11.79
CA TYR A 69 12.21 -1.43 12.60
C TYR A 69 13.29 -2.21 11.83
N PRO A 70 14.52 -1.68 11.76
CA PRO A 70 15.61 -2.29 10.98
C PRO A 70 16.03 -3.67 11.50
N GLU A 71 15.65 -4.02 12.72
CA GLU A 71 15.82 -5.36 13.30
C GLU A 71 14.89 -6.42 12.69
N VAL A 72 13.80 -6.00 12.02
CA VAL A 72 12.86 -6.94 11.38
C VAL A 72 13.43 -7.40 10.05
N THR A 73 13.69 -8.70 9.93
CA THR A 73 14.22 -9.33 8.72
C THR A 73 13.14 -10.01 7.90
N LYS A 74 12.03 -10.40 8.54
CA LYS A 74 10.89 -11.06 7.90
C LYS A 74 9.57 -10.50 8.40
N LEU A 75 8.64 -10.24 7.48
CA LEU A 75 7.32 -9.73 7.80
C LEU A 75 6.22 -10.59 7.17
N HIS A 76 5.34 -11.11 8.02
CA HIS A 76 4.09 -11.74 7.59
C HIS A 76 3.00 -10.67 7.52
N ALA A 77 2.28 -10.60 6.42
CA ALA A 77 1.25 -9.61 6.19
C ALA A 77 -0.08 -10.25 5.79
N GLY A 78 -1.19 -9.63 6.18
CA GLY A 78 -2.50 -10.14 5.84
C GLY A 78 -3.58 -9.07 5.68
N LEU A 79 -4.46 -9.28 4.69
CA LEU A 79 -5.75 -8.60 4.59
C LEU A 79 -6.82 -9.50 5.20
N LEU A 80 -7.36 -9.12 6.35
CA LEU A 80 -8.40 -9.88 7.03
C LEU A 80 -9.78 -9.35 6.65
N PHE A 81 -10.47 -10.07 5.76
CA PHE A 81 -11.85 -9.79 5.38
C PHE A 81 -12.80 -10.34 6.43
N VAL A 82 -13.18 -9.50 7.39
CA VAL A 82 -13.96 -9.94 8.57
C VAL A 82 -15.35 -10.48 8.20
N ILE A 83 -16.04 -9.88 7.24
CA ILE A 83 -17.37 -10.35 6.78
C ILE A 83 -17.23 -11.63 5.95
N ALA A 84 -16.25 -11.70 5.06
CA ALA A 84 -16.00 -12.87 4.22
C ALA A 84 -15.30 -14.01 4.96
N LYS A 85 -14.88 -13.80 6.21
CA LYS A 85 -14.09 -14.74 7.03
C LYS A 85 -12.89 -15.31 6.26
N SER A 86 -12.17 -14.44 5.54
CA SER A 86 -11.07 -14.80 4.64
C SER A 86 -9.83 -13.98 4.94
N LEU A 87 -8.67 -14.63 4.94
CA LEU A 87 -7.37 -14.02 5.14
C LEU A 87 -6.52 -14.18 3.87
N VAL A 88 -6.17 -13.06 3.24
CA VAL A 88 -5.22 -13.01 2.13
C VAL A 88 -3.85 -12.72 2.69
N LYS A 89 -2.91 -13.65 2.53
CA LYS A 89 -1.56 -13.61 3.11
C LYS A 89 -0.52 -13.14 2.10
N ALA A 90 0.52 -12.49 2.61
CA ALA A 90 1.75 -12.17 1.91
C ALA A 90 2.93 -12.27 2.91
N GLU A 91 4.13 -12.48 2.37
CA GLU A 91 5.37 -12.47 3.15
C GLU A 91 6.36 -11.55 2.45
N TYR A 92 7.14 -10.81 3.23
CA TYR A 92 8.15 -9.89 2.75
C TYR A 92 9.44 -10.10 3.55
N GLU A 93 10.56 -10.11 2.82
CA GLU A 93 11.91 -10.20 3.39
C GLU A 93 12.60 -8.84 3.33
N PHE A 94 13.41 -8.55 4.32
CA PHE A 94 14.15 -7.29 4.41
C PHE A 94 15.00 -7.03 3.16
N ASP A 95 15.66 -8.06 2.64
CA ASP A 95 16.55 -7.96 1.47
C ASP A 95 15.83 -7.61 0.17
N ALA A 96 14.50 -7.81 0.12
CA ALA A 96 13.69 -7.43 -1.03
C ALA A 96 13.39 -5.92 -1.12
N GLN A 97 13.72 -5.13 -0.10
CA GLN A 97 13.35 -3.71 -0.02
C GLN A 97 13.80 -2.90 -1.24
N GLN A 98 15.06 -3.07 -1.68
CA GLN A 98 15.59 -2.29 -2.80
C GLN A 98 14.79 -2.49 -4.08
N LEU A 99 14.43 -3.74 -4.38
CA LEU A 99 13.62 -4.09 -5.56
C LEU A 99 12.22 -3.53 -5.45
N LEU A 100 11.59 -3.68 -4.28
CA LEU A 100 10.22 -3.22 -4.05
C LEU A 100 10.12 -1.70 -4.07
N TRP A 101 11.06 -0.98 -3.44
CA TRP A 101 11.12 0.49 -3.51
C TRP A 101 11.32 0.96 -4.94
N SER A 102 12.23 0.35 -5.72
CA SER A 102 12.44 0.71 -7.13
C SER A 102 11.16 0.63 -7.95
N LYS A 103 10.33 -0.39 -7.72
CA LYS A 103 9.02 -0.56 -8.36
C LYS A 103 8.06 0.58 -7.98
N TRP A 104 7.98 0.92 -6.69
CA TRP A 104 7.06 1.95 -6.20
C TRP A 104 7.51 3.36 -6.61
N LEU A 105 8.80 3.66 -6.53
CA LEU A 105 9.36 4.94 -6.98
C LEU A 105 9.18 5.13 -8.48
N ALA A 106 9.32 4.07 -9.28
CA ALA A 106 9.03 4.15 -10.72
C ALA A 106 7.54 4.45 -11.02
N ASN A 107 6.61 3.94 -10.19
CA ASN A 107 5.20 4.28 -10.31
C ASN A 107 4.92 5.72 -9.85
N TYR A 108 5.57 6.16 -8.77
CA TYR A 108 5.48 7.53 -8.30
C TYR A 108 6.00 8.54 -9.34
N ALA A 109 7.16 8.28 -9.96
CA ALA A 109 7.71 9.13 -11.01
C ALA A 109 6.78 9.28 -12.22
N LYS A 110 6.04 8.22 -12.59
CA LYS A 110 5.01 8.31 -13.65
C LYS A 110 3.86 9.23 -13.24
N MET A 111 3.46 9.19 -11.96
CA MET A 111 2.39 10.04 -11.43
C MET A 111 2.85 11.50 -11.35
N GLU A 112 4.08 11.76 -10.89
CA GLU A 112 4.67 13.11 -10.92
C GLU A 112 4.72 13.67 -12.33
N LYS A 113 5.18 12.86 -13.30
CA LYS A 113 5.24 13.29 -14.69
C LYS A 113 3.85 13.60 -15.25
N ALA A 114 2.85 12.78 -14.95
CA ALA A 114 1.48 13.04 -15.37
C ALA A 114 0.95 14.36 -14.77
N PHE A 115 1.30 14.65 -13.52
CA PHE A 115 0.93 15.89 -12.84
C PHE A 115 1.64 17.12 -13.45
N GLU A 116 2.96 17.03 -13.71
CA GLU A 116 3.74 18.13 -14.31
C GLU A 116 3.23 18.55 -15.71
N VAL A 117 2.83 17.58 -16.54
CA VAL A 117 2.38 17.85 -17.91
C VAL A 117 0.84 17.93 -18.03
N ASP A 118 0.12 17.78 -16.93
CA ASP A 118 -1.35 17.72 -16.85
C ASP A 118 -1.97 16.72 -17.85
N VAL A 119 -1.33 15.55 -18.01
CA VAL A 119 -1.80 14.49 -18.89
C VAL A 119 -2.07 13.22 -18.08
N TRP A 120 -3.36 12.90 -17.95
CA TRP A 120 -3.84 11.73 -17.20
C TRP A 120 -4.45 10.69 -18.14
N ASN A 121 -3.68 9.64 -18.44
CA ASN A 121 -4.17 8.57 -19.29
C ASN A 121 -5.28 7.77 -18.60
N PRO A 122 -6.41 7.56 -19.26
CA PRO A 122 -7.50 6.77 -18.68
C PRO A 122 -7.05 5.32 -18.48
N LYS A 123 -7.54 4.70 -17.40
CA LYS A 123 -7.37 3.27 -17.13
C LYS A 123 -8.74 2.58 -17.21
N PRO A 124 -9.23 2.23 -18.39
CA PRO A 124 -10.55 1.62 -18.55
C PRO A 124 -10.64 0.29 -17.79
N SER A 125 -11.79 0.07 -17.17
CA SER A 125 -12.07 -1.15 -16.43
C SER A 125 -13.55 -1.52 -16.51
N GLY A 126 -13.93 -2.68 -15.96
CA GLY A 126 -15.34 -3.06 -15.85
C GLY A 126 -16.21 -2.08 -15.06
N LEU A 127 -15.60 -1.26 -14.20
CA LEU A 127 -16.30 -0.21 -13.45
C LEU A 127 -16.80 0.93 -14.35
N CYS A 128 -16.12 1.20 -15.47
CA CYS A 128 -16.53 2.23 -16.43
C CYS A 128 -17.92 1.98 -17.00
N LYS A 129 -18.31 0.72 -17.17
CA LYS A 129 -19.58 0.33 -17.80
C LYS A 129 -20.80 0.45 -16.88
N ARG A 130 -20.63 0.40 -15.55
CA ARG A 130 -21.77 0.28 -14.62
C ARG A 130 -21.74 1.24 -13.46
N TYR A 131 -20.56 1.74 -13.08
CA TYR A 131 -20.38 2.47 -11.82
C TYR A 131 -19.76 3.86 -12.00
N CYS A 132 -19.19 4.16 -13.19
CA CYS A 132 -18.59 5.45 -13.47
C CYS A 132 -19.70 6.50 -13.71
N GLN A 133 -19.62 7.61 -13.00
CA GLN A 133 -20.59 8.71 -13.13
C GLN A 133 -20.17 9.76 -14.18
N VAL A 134 -18.99 9.63 -14.79
CA VAL A 134 -18.48 10.56 -15.82
C VAL A 134 -19.05 10.13 -17.17
N VAL A 135 -20.25 10.60 -17.48
CA VAL A 135 -21.00 10.19 -18.68
C VAL A 135 -20.38 10.70 -19.99
N GLU A 136 -19.63 11.80 -19.95
CA GLU A 136 -18.95 12.37 -21.13
C GLU A 136 -17.70 11.56 -21.53
N CYS A 137 -17.23 10.66 -20.66
CA CYS A 137 -16.07 9.84 -20.95
C CYS A 137 -16.41 8.75 -21.97
N HIS A 138 -15.66 8.68 -23.07
CA HIS A 138 -15.87 7.67 -24.14
C HIS A 138 -15.69 6.21 -23.66
N HIS A 139 -15.14 5.98 -22.46
CA HIS A 139 -15.09 4.65 -21.84
C HIS A 139 -16.31 4.34 -20.97
N ASN A 140 -17.22 5.32 -20.77
CA ASN A 140 -18.44 5.10 -20.01
C ASN A 140 -19.37 4.17 -20.77
N GLY A 141 -19.99 3.22 -20.10
CA GLY A 141 -20.88 2.23 -20.72
C GLY A 141 -22.26 2.76 -21.11
N ALA A 142 -22.54 4.05 -20.85
CA ALA A 142 -23.76 4.75 -21.33
C ALA A 142 -23.57 5.33 -22.75
N ASN A 143 -22.36 5.31 -23.30
CA ASN A 143 -22.03 5.73 -24.67
C ASN A 143 -21.90 4.53 -25.59
#